data_6b549219190737759e130aad3040e306
#
_entry.id   6b549219190737759e130aad3040e306
#
_cell.length_a   1.000
_cell.length_b   1.000
_cell.length_c   1.000
_cell.angle_alpha   90.00
_cell.angle_beta   90.00
_cell.angle_gamma   90.00
#
_symmetry.space_group_name_H-M   'P 1'
#
loop_
_entity.id
_entity.type
_entity.pdbx_description
1 polymer ?
#
loop_
_entity_poly.entity_id
_entity_poly.type
_entity_poly.pdbx_seq_one_letter_code
_entity_poly.pdbx_strand_id
1 'polypeptide(L)'
;MSAEKLSPRQQMIGIMYLVLLAMLAMNASKDLLNAFIFLEDGIDVTTKNFNSTNQTIYTKISNASATGSKLAAQTNKNAIEIGKSSNQLYNEIEKFKDDIIDIGGGLDEETHIPLGKDNQDVGAEYLVVKGHGKALKQKIGDYKILLTNLIDK
;
A
#
# COMPACT_ATOMS: atom_id res chain seq x y z
N MET A 1 -2.84 14.60 50.09
CA MET A 1 -2.95 15.65 49.05
C MET A 1 -4.42 15.65 48.62
N SER A 2 -5.24 16.61 49.04
CA SER A 2 -6.62 16.74 48.62
C SER A 2 -6.64 17.33 47.21
N ALA A 3 -7.18 16.59 46.25
CA ALA A 3 -7.41 17.07 44.90
C ALA A 3 -8.36 18.29 45.01
N GLU A 4 -7.85 19.47 44.71
CA GLU A 4 -8.61 20.71 44.69
C GLU A 4 -9.70 20.56 43.62
N LYS A 5 -10.98 20.57 44.05
CA LYS A 5 -12.11 20.46 43.13
C LYS A 5 -12.15 21.71 42.27
N LEU A 6 -11.86 21.55 40.96
CA LEU A 6 -12.00 22.62 39.99
C LEU A 6 -13.39 23.26 40.06
N SER A 7 -13.46 24.58 39.96
CA SER A 7 -14.74 25.27 39.92
C SER A 7 -15.56 24.83 38.71
N PRO A 8 -16.91 24.84 38.78
CA PRO A 8 -17.76 24.46 37.63
C PRO A 8 -17.41 25.23 36.33
N ARG A 9 -17.00 26.48 36.45
CA ARG A 9 -16.57 27.32 35.33
C ARG A 9 -15.28 26.79 34.71
N GLN A 10 -14.30 26.37 35.49
CA GLN A 10 -13.06 25.79 35.01
C GLN A 10 -13.28 24.43 34.34
N GLN A 11 -14.21 23.63 34.89
CA GLN A 11 -14.60 22.33 34.27
C GLN A 11 -15.23 22.57 32.88
N MET A 12 -16.14 23.54 32.74
CA MET A 12 -16.75 23.87 31.45
C MET A 12 -15.72 24.35 30.44
N ILE A 13 -14.79 25.22 30.83
CA ILE A 13 -13.70 25.66 29.95
C ILE A 13 -12.81 24.48 29.50
N GLY A 14 -12.50 23.56 30.42
CA GLY A 14 -11.73 22.37 30.12
C GLY A 14 -12.41 21.44 29.10
N ILE A 15 -13.72 21.23 29.25
CA ILE A 15 -14.52 20.45 28.32
C ILE A 15 -14.58 21.11 26.94
N MET A 16 -14.82 22.42 26.87
CA MET A 16 -14.82 23.18 25.62
C MET A 16 -13.45 23.06 24.90
N TYR A 17 -12.35 23.17 25.66
CA TYR A 17 -11.01 23.03 25.12
C TYR A 17 -10.74 21.60 24.57
N LEU A 18 -11.19 20.58 25.27
CA LEU A 18 -11.09 19.18 24.81
C LEU A 18 -11.88 18.94 23.51
N VAL A 19 -13.09 19.50 23.42
CA VAL A 19 -13.91 19.40 22.20
C VAL A 19 -13.23 20.10 21.03
N LEU A 20 -12.65 21.28 21.28
CA LEU A 20 -11.93 22.05 20.25
C LEU A 20 -10.69 21.28 19.76
N LEU A 21 -9.91 20.67 20.68
CA LEU A 21 -8.78 19.84 20.35
C LEU A 21 -9.19 18.59 19.56
N ALA A 22 -10.30 17.94 19.92
CA ALA A 22 -10.82 16.79 19.20
C ALA A 22 -11.23 17.17 17.77
N MET A 23 -11.90 18.31 17.57
CA MET A 23 -12.24 18.80 16.24
C MET A 23 -10.99 19.13 15.39
N LEU A 24 -9.97 19.74 16.01
CA LEU A 24 -8.72 20.05 15.35
C LEU A 24 -7.97 18.77 14.93
N ALA A 25 -7.93 17.76 15.80
CA ALA A 25 -7.32 16.47 15.52
C ALA A 25 -8.02 15.73 14.37
N MET A 26 -9.35 15.78 14.30
CA MET A 26 -10.12 15.19 13.20
C MET A 26 -9.84 15.88 11.85
N ASN A 27 -9.73 17.21 11.84
CA ASN A 27 -9.41 17.95 10.62
C ASN A 27 -7.98 17.65 10.12
N ALA A 28 -7.01 17.60 11.04
CA ALA A 28 -5.63 17.22 10.69
C ALA A 28 -5.53 15.81 10.10
N SER A 29 -6.37 14.88 10.58
CA SER A 29 -6.44 13.52 10.03
C SER A 29 -6.94 13.49 8.58
N LYS A 30 -7.91 14.33 8.22
CA LYS A 30 -8.44 14.45 6.85
C LYS A 30 -7.41 15.02 5.87
N ASP A 31 -6.68 16.04 6.27
CA ASP A 31 -5.64 16.64 5.43
C ASP A 31 -4.49 15.65 5.19
N LEU A 32 -4.12 14.86 6.20
CA LEU A 32 -3.13 13.82 6.09
C LEU A 32 -3.58 12.72 5.11
N LEU A 33 -4.84 12.27 5.20
CA LEU A 33 -5.41 11.29 4.28
C LEU A 33 -5.43 11.79 2.83
N ASN A 34 -5.80 13.05 2.61
CA ASN A 34 -5.75 13.64 1.27
C ASN A 34 -4.30 13.70 0.72
N ALA A 35 -3.31 13.99 1.57
CA ALA A 35 -1.90 13.96 1.18
C ALA A 35 -1.45 12.54 0.74
N PHE A 36 -1.95 11.48 1.40
CA PHE A 36 -1.69 10.10 0.98
C PHE A 36 -2.30 9.77 -0.38
N ILE A 37 -3.49 10.28 -0.71
CA ILE A 37 -4.11 10.10 -2.03
C ILE A 37 -3.24 10.73 -3.12
N PHE A 38 -2.71 11.94 -2.91
CA PHE A 38 -1.77 12.57 -3.86
C PHE A 38 -0.47 11.78 -4.02
N LEU A 39 0.03 11.19 -2.92
CA LEU A 39 1.21 10.32 -2.99
C LEU A 39 0.93 9.03 -3.76
N GLU A 40 -0.27 8.46 -3.63
CA GLU A 40 -0.70 7.28 -4.39
C GLU A 40 -0.66 7.55 -5.90
N ASP A 41 -1.21 8.67 -6.35
CA ASP A 41 -1.16 9.08 -7.77
C ASP A 41 0.28 9.20 -8.29
N GLY A 42 1.17 9.80 -7.50
CA GLY A 42 2.59 9.92 -7.84
C GLY A 42 3.32 8.57 -7.91
N ILE A 43 2.99 7.65 -7.02
CA ILE A 43 3.52 6.29 -7.01
C ILE A 43 3.01 5.51 -8.21
N ASP A 44 1.74 5.64 -8.59
CA ASP A 44 1.14 5.00 -9.76
C ASP A 44 1.82 5.42 -11.06
N VAL A 45 2.06 6.71 -11.27
CA VAL A 45 2.82 7.22 -12.42
C VAL A 45 4.23 6.64 -12.43
N THR A 46 4.88 6.62 -11.29
CA THR A 46 6.24 6.07 -11.15
C THR A 46 6.26 4.57 -11.46
N THR A 47 5.29 3.81 -10.98
CA THR A 47 5.15 2.38 -11.22
C THR A 47 4.93 2.08 -12.71
N LYS A 48 4.10 2.87 -13.40
CA LYS A 48 3.90 2.76 -14.86
C LYS A 48 5.19 3.01 -15.63
N ASN A 49 5.98 4.01 -15.22
CA ASN A 49 7.27 4.30 -15.83
C ASN A 49 8.30 3.17 -15.62
N PHE A 50 8.36 2.60 -14.41
CA PHE A 50 9.19 1.45 -14.14
C PHE A 50 8.76 0.22 -14.93
N ASN A 51 7.46 -0.04 -15.08
CA ASN A 51 6.96 -1.13 -15.88
C ASN A 51 7.38 -0.99 -17.36
N SER A 52 7.28 0.20 -17.95
CA SER A 52 7.76 0.48 -19.32
C SER A 52 9.26 0.24 -19.46
N THR A 53 10.04 0.72 -18.48
CA THR A 53 11.50 0.52 -18.45
C THR A 53 11.84 -0.96 -18.33
N ASN A 54 11.17 -1.70 -17.45
CA ASN A 54 11.35 -3.12 -17.26
C ASN A 54 11.04 -3.92 -18.54
N GLN A 55 9.96 -3.58 -19.25
CA GLN A 55 9.63 -4.22 -20.54
C GLN A 55 10.75 -4.01 -21.56
N THR A 56 11.34 -2.82 -21.60
CA THR A 56 12.50 -2.54 -22.47
C THR A 56 13.71 -3.40 -22.10
N ILE A 57 13.98 -3.56 -20.81
CA ILE A 57 15.08 -4.40 -20.29
C ILE A 57 14.83 -5.88 -20.64
N TYR A 58 13.61 -6.38 -20.41
CA TYR A 58 13.24 -7.77 -20.77
C TYR A 58 13.43 -8.04 -22.28
N THR A 59 13.03 -7.11 -23.12
CA THR A 59 13.23 -7.22 -24.57
C THR A 59 14.71 -7.30 -24.92
N LYS A 60 15.56 -6.47 -24.31
CA LYS A 60 17.02 -6.50 -24.54
C LYS A 60 17.64 -7.84 -24.09
N ILE A 61 17.24 -8.34 -22.92
CA ILE A 61 17.72 -9.63 -22.40
C ILE A 61 17.26 -10.78 -23.32
N SER A 62 16.01 -10.75 -23.76
CA SER A 62 15.46 -11.77 -24.68
C SER A 62 16.20 -11.77 -26.01
N ASN A 63 16.46 -10.61 -26.60
CA ASN A 63 17.22 -10.48 -27.83
C ASN A 63 18.68 -10.97 -27.67
N ALA A 64 19.33 -10.64 -26.56
CA ALA A 64 20.67 -11.15 -26.25
C ALA A 64 20.68 -12.68 -26.06
N SER A 65 19.64 -13.25 -25.49
CA SER A 65 19.46 -14.70 -25.34
C SER A 65 19.37 -15.40 -26.73
N ALA A 66 18.73 -14.77 -27.71
CA ALA A 66 18.59 -15.30 -29.06
C ALA A 66 19.94 -15.39 -29.83
N THR A 67 20.98 -14.68 -29.39
CA THR A 67 22.32 -14.72 -30.00
C THR A 67 23.17 -15.94 -29.57
N GLY A 68 22.62 -16.88 -28.80
CA GLY A 68 23.24 -18.15 -28.46
C GLY A 68 24.16 -18.18 -27.23
N SER A 69 24.26 -17.10 -26.47
CA SER A 69 25.01 -17.08 -25.22
C SER A 69 24.28 -17.89 -24.11
N LYS A 70 24.93 -18.88 -23.53
CA LYS A 70 24.39 -19.64 -22.40
C LYS A 70 24.06 -18.78 -21.19
N LEU A 71 24.90 -17.79 -20.91
CA LEU A 71 24.68 -16.84 -19.82
C LEU A 71 23.44 -15.98 -20.08
N ALA A 72 23.29 -15.46 -21.31
CA ALA A 72 22.12 -14.67 -21.68
C ALA A 72 20.83 -15.51 -21.63
N ALA A 73 20.87 -16.77 -22.00
CA ALA A 73 19.74 -17.70 -21.90
C ALA A 73 19.31 -17.94 -20.44
N GLN A 74 20.28 -18.13 -19.53
CA GLN A 74 19.99 -18.29 -18.11
C GLN A 74 19.45 -17.00 -17.50
N THR A 75 20.05 -15.84 -17.81
CA THR A 75 19.58 -14.54 -17.38
C THR A 75 18.15 -14.26 -17.86
N ASN A 76 17.83 -14.63 -19.11
CA ASN A 76 16.47 -14.47 -19.65
C ASN A 76 15.45 -15.34 -18.88
N LYS A 77 15.81 -16.59 -18.57
CA LYS A 77 14.95 -17.47 -17.76
C LYS A 77 14.69 -16.89 -16.38
N ASN A 78 15.74 -16.41 -15.70
CA ASN A 78 15.60 -15.79 -14.38
C ASN A 78 14.74 -14.50 -14.46
N ALA A 79 14.95 -13.68 -15.49
CA ALA A 79 14.18 -12.45 -15.69
C ALA A 79 12.68 -12.74 -15.91
N ILE A 80 12.33 -13.77 -16.69
CA ILE A 80 10.95 -14.19 -16.89
C ILE A 80 10.32 -14.67 -15.57
N GLU A 81 11.05 -15.44 -14.78
CA GLU A 81 10.57 -15.97 -13.49
C GLU A 81 10.34 -14.83 -12.48
N ILE A 82 11.27 -13.87 -12.40
CA ILE A 82 11.11 -12.66 -11.59
C ILE A 82 9.89 -11.87 -12.05
N GLY A 83 9.75 -11.60 -13.33
CA GLY A 83 8.62 -10.86 -13.89
C GLY A 83 7.27 -11.52 -13.59
N LYS A 84 7.17 -12.84 -13.73
CA LYS A 84 5.97 -13.60 -13.41
C LYS A 84 5.61 -13.48 -11.91
N SER A 85 6.58 -13.70 -11.04
CA SER A 85 6.36 -13.65 -9.59
C SER A 85 6.05 -12.23 -9.10
N SER A 86 6.68 -11.21 -9.70
CA SER A 86 6.36 -9.79 -9.43
C SER A 86 4.92 -9.47 -9.79
N ASN A 87 4.48 -9.86 -10.99
CA ASN A 87 3.11 -9.62 -11.44
C ASN A 87 2.08 -10.36 -10.58
N GLN A 88 2.39 -11.58 -10.13
CA GLN A 88 1.52 -12.31 -9.21
C GLN A 88 1.35 -11.58 -7.88
N LEU A 89 2.45 -11.12 -7.28
CA LEU A 89 2.41 -10.38 -6.02
C LEU A 89 1.69 -9.04 -6.19
N TYR A 90 1.95 -8.33 -7.28
CA TYR A 90 1.26 -7.08 -7.61
C TYR A 90 -0.25 -7.27 -7.70
N ASN A 91 -0.71 -8.25 -8.48
CA ASN A 91 -2.14 -8.52 -8.65
C ASN A 91 -2.83 -8.92 -7.33
N GLU A 92 -2.12 -9.58 -6.41
CA GLU A 92 -2.66 -9.88 -5.10
C GLU A 92 -2.79 -8.65 -4.20
N ILE A 93 -1.81 -7.74 -4.27
CA ILE A 93 -1.88 -6.47 -3.53
C ILE A 93 -3.04 -5.62 -4.07
N GLU A 94 -3.19 -5.52 -5.39
CA GLU A 94 -4.34 -4.83 -6.00
C GLU A 94 -5.66 -5.45 -5.56
N LYS A 95 -5.76 -6.78 -5.56
CA LYS A 95 -6.97 -7.44 -5.06
C LYS A 95 -7.27 -7.10 -3.59
N PHE A 96 -6.25 -7.03 -2.73
CA PHE A 96 -6.45 -6.63 -1.33
C PHE A 96 -6.92 -5.16 -1.22
N LYS A 97 -6.39 -4.29 -2.07
CA LYS A 97 -6.81 -2.91 -2.18
C LYS A 97 -8.30 -2.83 -2.58
N ASP A 98 -8.67 -3.54 -3.63
CA ASP A 98 -10.06 -3.58 -4.12
C ASP A 98 -11.01 -4.15 -3.05
N ASP A 99 -10.66 -5.25 -2.41
CA ASP A 99 -11.47 -5.86 -1.35
C ASP A 99 -11.69 -4.89 -0.16
N ILE A 100 -10.66 -4.12 0.23
CA ILE A 100 -10.76 -3.12 1.31
C ILE A 100 -11.65 -1.95 0.87
N ILE A 101 -11.52 -1.49 -0.36
CA ILE A 101 -12.36 -0.43 -0.93
C ILE A 101 -13.82 -0.87 -0.96
N ASP A 102 -14.11 -2.08 -1.45
CA ASP A 102 -15.47 -2.62 -1.54
C ASP A 102 -16.12 -2.76 -0.16
N ILE A 103 -15.39 -3.29 0.84
CA ILE A 103 -15.86 -3.39 2.22
C ILE A 103 -16.10 -1.99 2.81
N GLY A 104 -15.29 -1.00 2.42
CA GLY A 104 -15.42 0.39 2.86
C GLY A 104 -16.58 1.15 2.21
N GLY A 105 -17.33 0.53 1.29
CA GLY A 105 -18.47 1.14 0.61
C GLY A 105 -18.20 1.54 -0.83
N GLY A 106 -17.04 1.18 -1.38
CA GLY A 106 -16.66 1.47 -2.77
C GLY A 106 -15.99 2.84 -2.96
N LEU A 107 -15.99 3.27 -4.21
CA LEU A 107 -15.46 4.57 -4.62
C LEU A 107 -16.60 5.57 -4.84
N ASP A 108 -16.34 6.83 -4.57
CA ASP A 108 -17.21 7.95 -4.96
C ASP A 108 -17.24 8.07 -6.49
N GLU A 109 -18.43 8.22 -7.06
CA GLU A 109 -18.63 8.21 -8.51
C GLU A 109 -17.96 9.39 -9.24
N GLU A 110 -17.84 10.55 -8.59
CA GLU A 110 -17.31 11.76 -9.21
C GLU A 110 -15.80 11.90 -8.97
N THR A 111 -15.36 11.65 -7.73
CA THR A 111 -13.98 11.89 -7.29
C THR A 111 -13.10 10.66 -7.35
N HIS A 112 -13.68 9.46 -7.48
CA HIS A 112 -13.01 8.16 -7.42
C HIS A 112 -12.22 7.92 -6.11
N ILE A 113 -12.57 8.66 -5.06
CA ILE A 113 -11.97 8.52 -3.73
C ILE A 113 -12.74 7.46 -2.94
N PRO A 114 -12.06 6.57 -2.18
CA PRO A 114 -12.74 5.59 -1.34
C PRO A 114 -13.71 6.25 -0.35
N LEU A 115 -14.97 5.82 -0.35
CA LEU A 115 -16.00 6.31 0.56
C LEU A 115 -15.67 6.00 2.03
N GLY A 116 -15.05 4.85 2.27
CA GLY A 116 -14.62 4.41 3.60
C GLY A 116 -13.27 4.97 4.06
N LYS A 117 -12.70 5.98 3.41
CA LYS A 117 -11.36 6.50 3.71
C LYS A 117 -11.16 6.94 5.18
N ASP A 118 -12.23 7.40 5.83
CA ASP A 118 -12.20 7.83 7.23
C ASP A 118 -12.46 6.66 8.22
N ASN A 119 -12.77 5.46 7.72
CA ASN A 119 -13.05 4.27 8.51
C ASN A 119 -11.81 3.38 8.67
N GLN A 120 -11.09 3.57 9.76
CA GLN A 120 -9.86 2.82 10.06
C GLN A 120 -10.12 1.34 10.40
N ASP A 121 -11.34 0.97 10.77
CA ASP A 121 -11.68 -0.40 11.18
C ASP A 121 -11.70 -1.36 10.00
N VAL A 122 -12.07 -0.91 8.81
CA VAL A 122 -12.16 -1.75 7.60
C VAL A 122 -10.82 -2.41 7.27
N GLY A 123 -9.76 -1.61 7.21
CA GLY A 123 -8.40 -2.11 6.94
C GLY A 123 -7.90 -3.05 8.04
N ALA A 124 -8.15 -2.69 9.31
CA ALA A 124 -7.77 -3.50 10.46
C ALA A 124 -8.52 -4.84 10.49
N GLU A 125 -9.83 -4.85 10.25
CA GLU A 125 -10.62 -6.08 10.17
C GLU A 125 -10.11 -6.99 9.06
N TYR A 126 -9.92 -6.47 7.85
CA TYR A 126 -9.49 -7.25 6.69
C TYR A 126 -8.07 -7.81 6.88
N LEU A 127 -7.11 -6.97 7.24
CA LEU A 127 -5.71 -7.36 7.30
C LEU A 127 -5.36 -8.14 8.57
N VAL A 128 -5.89 -7.73 9.72
CA VAL A 128 -5.51 -8.30 11.02
C VAL A 128 -6.49 -9.39 11.46
N VAL A 129 -7.79 -9.09 11.55
CA VAL A 129 -8.79 -10.02 12.10
C VAL A 129 -9.01 -11.18 11.14
N LYS A 130 -9.20 -10.93 9.86
CA LYS A 130 -9.34 -11.98 8.82
C LYS A 130 -8.01 -12.62 8.41
N GLY A 131 -6.87 -12.11 8.89
CA GLY A 131 -5.55 -12.71 8.71
C GLY A 131 -4.90 -12.50 7.34
N HIS A 132 -5.49 -11.70 6.45
CA HIS A 132 -4.95 -11.45 5.10
C HIS A 132 -3.57 -10.77 5.15
N GLY A 133 -3.32 -9.91 6.14
CA GLY A 133 -2.01 -9.26 6.34
C GLY A 133 -0.89 -10.26 6.66
N LYS A 134 -1.20 -11.34 7.41
CA LYS A 134 -0.23 -12.41 7.68
C LYS A 134 0.12 -13.17 6.39
N ALA A 135 -0.87 -13.49 5.59
CA ALA A 135 -0.67 -14.16 4.30
C ALA A 135 0.16 -13.30 3.34
N LEU A 136 -0.14 -11.99 3.25
CA LEU A 136 0.62 -11.04 2.45
C LEU A 136 2.08 -10.94 2.90
N LYS A 137 2.32 -10.83 4.21
CA LYS A 137 3.69 -10.80 4.77
C LYS A 137 4.48 -12.06 4.39
N GLN A 138 3.87 -13.22 4.43
CA GLN A 138 4.53 -14.47 4.02
C GLN A 138 4.90 -14.43 2.53
N LYS A 139 3.97 -14.04 1.65
CA LYS A 139 4.21 -13.96 0.20
C LYS A 139 5.31 -12.95 -0.17
N ILE A 140 5.37 -11.81 0.51
CA ILE A 140 6.47 -10.85 0.35
C ILE A 140 7.80 -11.49 0.79
N GLY A 141 7.80 -12.27 1.87
CA GLY A 141 8.96 -13.01 2.33
C GLY A 141 9.45 -14.04 1.31
N ASP A 142 8.54 -14.81 0.76
CA ASP A 142 8.82 -15.83 -0.26
C ASP A 142 9.36 -15.19 -1.55
N TYR A 143 8.76 -14.07 -1.97
CA TYR A 143 9.24 -13.28 -3.11
C TYR A 143 10.66 -12.75 -2.88
N LYS A 144 10.97 -12.23 -1.68
CA LYS A 144 12.32 -11.79 -1.32
C LYS A 144 13.34 -12.93 -1.44
N ILE A 145 13.00 -14.12 -0.94
CA ILE A 145 13.88 -15.31 -1.03
C ILE A 145 14.10 -15.69 -2.48
N LEU A 146 13.05 -15.69 -3.31
CA LEU A 146 13.15 -15.97 -4.75
C LEU A 146 14.12 -15.00 -5.43
N LEU A 147 13.98 -13.68 -5.17
CA LEU A 147 14.86 -12.67 -5.76
C LEU A 147 16.33 -12.92 -5.37
N THR A 148 16.60 -13.14 -4.09
CA THR A 148 17.96 -13.40 -3.60
C THR A 148 18.56 -14.63 -4.31
N ASN A 149 17.79 -15.71 -4.44
CA ASN A 149 18.25 -16.93 -5.07
C ASN A 149 18.50 -16.81 -6.59
N LEU A 150 17.83 -15.89 -7.28
CA LEU A 150 17.98 -15.69 -8.72
C LEU A 150 19.04 -14.65 -9.09
N ILE A 151 19.32 -13.70 -8.20
CA ILE A 151 20.28 -12.61 -8.44
C ILE A 151 21.68 -12.99 -7.99
N ASP A 152 21.80 -13.72 -6.87
CA ASP A 152 23.10 -14.10 -6.28
C ASP A 152 23.76 -15.32 -6.93
N LYS A 153 23.27 -15.77 -8.08
CA LYS A 153 23.83 -16.86 -8.93
C LYS A 153 24.43 -16.29 -10.21
#